data_84c487e4c142153bcc1af08f32a07763
#
_entry.id   84c487e4c142153bcc1af08f32a07763
#
_cell.length_a   1.000
_cell.length_b   1.000
_cell.length_c   1.000
_cell.angle_alpha   90.00
_cell.angle_beta   90.00
_cell.angle_gamma   90.00
#
_symmetry.space_group_name_H-M   'P 1'
#
loop_
_entity.id
_entity.type
_entity.pdbx_description
1 polymer ?
#
loop_
_entity_poly.entity_id
_entity_poly.type
_entity_poly.pdbx_seq_one_letter_code
_entity_poly.pdbx_strand_id
1 'polypeptide(L)'
;AWVSIPSAELKSFYASGRTPVENTDHTITTSEVVRALELAKASHMTSDHYLVSAVPLGFELDDSAEWVQNPIRMSAHSMIGHYQLMMLPISTMQNLDRALKGANIGVEKLVVSCLATAEASLLKDEKEYGVCLVDIGAGTTNIAVYLDGRLALTHTLPRGGEHVTRDIAAVLQTTTEEAERIKLLYGCVDIKSVKPDHMIQIQGIDGPQTISRIELTEIVLARYEEILGQVRQELERNGAIHGLYHGVVLTGDASQIEGMVTLTRRMLGVSAHLGNPPVQVTADEQNIAALRRSQYATAAGLLMFSQSETQETIVEPEDTEKLSLIKRVGRAWSGLNEKLKSVF
;
A
#
# COMPACT_ATOMS: atom_id res chain seq x y z
N ALA A 1 9.14 -15.96 -8.00
CA ALA A 1 8.58 -14.63 -8.29
C ALA A 1 8.28 -13.91 -6.99
N TRP A 2 8.38 -12.59 -6.99
CA TRP A 2 7.85 -11.70 -5.97
C TRP A 2 6.39 -11.43 -6.27
N VAL A 3 5.52 -11.54 -5.28
CA VAL A 3 4.07 -11.46 -5.46
C VAL A 3 3.49 -10.41 -4.52
N SER A 4 2.73 -9.47 -5.08
CA SER A 4 1.98 -8.52 -4.25
C SER A 4 0.70 -9.16 -3.73
N ILE A 5 0.39 -8.86 -2.47
CA ILE A 5 -0.82 -9.33 -1.81
C ILE A 5 -1.86 -8.21 -1.84
N PRO A 6 -3.10 -8.51 -2.30
CA PRO A 6 -4.18 -7.53 -2.27
C PRO A 6 -4.51 -7.12 -0.84
N SER A 7 -4.71 -5.82 -0.63
CA SER A 7 -4.91 -5.25 0.71
C SER A 7 -6.38 -5.27 1.18
N ALA A 8 -7.34 -5.71 0.34
CA ALA A 8 -8.78 -5.58 0.63
C ALA A 8 -9.23 -6.28 1.92
N GLU A 9 -8.61 -7.40 2.28
CA GLU A 9 -8.91 -8.15 3.50
C GLU A 9 -7.80 -8.04 4.55
N LEU A 10 -6.82 -7.16 4.29
CA LEU A 10 -5.68 -6.95 5.17
C LEU A 10 -6.14 -6.26 6.47
N LYS A 11 -5.85 -6.89 7.59
CA LYS A 11 -5.99 -6.27 8.91
C LYS A 11 -4.62 -5.81 9.39
N SER A 12 -4.55 -4.56 9.82
CA SER A 12 -3.33 -3.95 10.31
C SER A 12 -3.49 -3.61 11.78
N PHE A 13 -2.52 -4.03 12.62
CA PHE A 13 -2.55 -3.85 14.07
C PHE A 13 -1.23 -3.29 14.56
N TYR A 14 -1.29 -2.32 15.44
CA TYR A 14 -0.14 -1.95 16.26
C TYR A 14 0.09 -3.00 17.34
N ALA A 15 1.33 -3.42 17.49
CA ALA A 15 1.75 -4.35 18.53
C ALA A 15 3.12 -3.96 19.10
N SER A 16 3.34 -4.25 20.36
CA SER A 16 4.64 -4.03 21.00
C SER A 16 5.07 -5.25 21.80
N GLY A 17 6.38 -5.47 21.86
CA GLY A 17 6.97 -6.53 22.66
C GLY A 17 8.15 -6.01 23.46
N ARG A 18 8.10 -6.21 24.79
CA ARG A 18 9.18 -5.83 25.70
C ARG A 18 10.10 -7.01 25.95
N THR A 19 11.39 -6.83 25.88
CA THR A 19 12.40 -7.86 26.18
C THR A 19 13.53 -7.27 27.05
N PRO A 20 14.05 -8.00 28.05
CA PRO A 20 15.29 -7.64 28.73
C PRO A 20 16.51 -7.87 27.81
N VAL A 21 17.59 -7.13 28.05
CA VAL A 21 18.90 -7.35 27.45
C VAL A 21 19.75 -8.07 28.46
N GLU A 22 19.95 -9.38 28.26
CA GLU A 22 20.50 -10.29 29.30
C GLU A 22 22.02 -10.49 29.22
N ASN A 23 22.66 -10.00 28.15
CA ASN A 23 24.13 -10.11 28.02
C ASN A 23 24.85 -9.19 29.01
N THR A 24 26.10 -9.55 29.34
CA THR A 24 26.87 -8.91 30.42
C THR A 24 27.24 -7.45 30.15
N ASP A 25 27.30 -7.03 28.91
CA ASP A 25 27.60 -5.67 28.47
C ASP A 25 26.38 -4.86 28.10
N HIS A 26 25.16 -5.44 28.29
CA HIS A 26 23.88 -4.82 27.97
C HIS A 26 23.78 -4.28 26.53
N THR A 27 24.53 -4.87 25.61
CA THR A 27 24.51 -4.49 24.21
C THR A 27 23.39 -5.22 23.46
N ILE A 28 22.50 -4.47 22.81
CA ILE A 28 21.38 -5.04 22.04
C ILE A 28 21.91 -5.72 20.79
N THR A 29 21.48 -6.95 20.57
CA THR A 29 21.79 -7.78 19.40
C THR A 29 20.54 -8.08 18.60
N THR A 30 20.69 -8.76 17.48
CA THR A 30 19.55 -9.24 16.66
C THR A 30 18.62 -10.18 17.47
N SER A 31 19.14 -10.90 18.48
CA SER A 31 18.32 -11.82 19.28
C SER A 31 17.26 -11.10 20.12
N GLU A 32 17.58 -9.94 20.68
CA GLU A 32 16.62 -9.13 21.43
C GLU A 32 15.55 -8.56 20.50
N VAL A 33 15.94 -8.10 19.29
CA VAL A 33 14.99 -7.59 18.28
C VAL A 33 14.00 -8.69 17.85
N VAL A 34 14.50 -9.90 17.58
CA VAL A 34 13.64 -11.06 17.23
C VAL A 34 12.72 -11.43 18.40
N ARG A 35 13.24 -11.47 19.64
CA ARG A 35 12.44 -11.79 20.83
C ARG A 35 11.33 -10.77 21.05
N ALA A 36 11.62 -9.46 20.91
CA ALA A 36 10.63 -8.41 21.01
C ALA A 36 9.50 -8.58 19.97
N LEU A 37 9.87 -8.94 18.73
CA LEU A 37 8.89 -9.20 17.68
C LEU A 37 8.01 -10.42 18.00
N GLU A 38 8.59 -11.53 18.46
CA GLU A 38 7.80 -12.72 18.84
C GLU A 38 6.81 -12.43 19.98
N LEU A 39 7.21 -11.60 20.95
CA LEU A 39 6.32 -11.14 22.02
C LEU A 39 5.21 -10.23 21.49
N ALA A 40 5.52 -9.33 20.56
CA ALA A 40 4.53 -8.48 19.90
C ALA A 40 3.51 -9.31 19.11
N LYS A 41 3.95 -10.32 18.36
CA LYS A 41 3.09 -11.25 17.61
C LYS A 41 2.15 -12.01 18.53
N ALA A 42 2.65 -12.54 19.64
CA ALA A 42 1.89 -13.41 20.55
C ALA A 42 0.58 -12.78 21.04
N SER A 43 0.52 -11.44 21.12
CA SER A 43 -0.67 -10.72 21.57
C SER A 43 -1.80 -10.61 20.53
N HIS A 44 -1.51 -10.84 19.25
CA HIS A 44 -2.45 -10.61 18.14
C HIS A 44 -2.65 -11.84 17.23
N MET A 45 -1.79 -12.86 17.33
CA MET A 45 -1.91 -14.08 16.53
C MET A 45 -3.18 -14.85 16.88
N THR A 46 -4.01 -15.08 15.86
CA THR A 46 -5.20 -15.92 15.93
C THR A 46 -5.07 -17.09 14.97
N SER A 47 -5.79 -18.18 15.23
CA SER A 47 -5.71 -19.42 14.43
C SER A 47 -6.28 -19.28 13.01
N ASP A 48 -7.00 -18.21 12.72
CA ASP A 48 -7.71 -17.94 11.46
C ASP A 48 -7.02 -16.90 10.56
N HIS A 49 -5.94 -16.27 11.05
CA HIS A 49 -5.18 -15.27 10.31
C HIS A 49 -3.72 -15.69 10.12
N TYR A 50 -3.16 -15.27 8.99
CA TYR A 50 -1.77 -15.45 8.62
C TYR A 50 -1.04 -14.10 8.68
N LEU A 51 0.09 -14.04 9.38
CA LEU A 51 0.94 -12.85 9.41
C LEU A 51 1.69 -12.73 8.08
N VAL A 52 1.40 -11.69 7.33
CA VAL A 52 2.04 -11.39 6.04
C VAL A 52 3.29 -10.55 6.21
N SER A 53 3.19 -9.54 7.09
CA SER A 53 4.27 -8.59 7.30
C SER A 53 4.25 -8.07 8.74
N ALA A 54 5.43 -7.80 9.28
CA ALA A 54 5.65 -7.11 10.53
C ALA A 54 6.64 -5.98 10.28
N VAL A 55 6.13 -4.75 10.16
CA VAL A 55 6.94 -3.56 9.89
C VAL A 55 7.37 -2.95 11.21
N PRO A 56 8.68 -2.82 11.50
CA PRO A 56 9.15 -2.14 12.70
C PRO A 56 8.86 -0.64 12.59
N LEU A 57 8.27 -0.08 13.64
CA LEU A 57 7.98 1.35 13.76
C LEU A 57 9.07 2.08 14.52
N GLY A 58 9.82 1.36 15.35
CA GLY A 58 10.92 1.86 16.16
C GLY A 58 11.08 1.08 17.45
N PHE A 59 12.10 1.43 18.22
CA PHE A 59 12.47 0.73 19.44
C PHE A 59 12.66 1.75 20.56
N GLU A 60 12.06 1.49 21.70
CA GLU A 60 12.20 2.26 22.94
C GLU A 60 13.22 1.54 23.84
N LEU A 61 14.18 2.28 24.37
CA LEU A 61 15.25 1.76 25.21
C LEU A 61 15.09 2.31 26.64
N ASP A 62 15.10 1.42 27.64
CA ASP A 62 15.04 1.76 29.07
C ASP A 62 13.92 2.75 29.43
N ASP A 63 12.71 2.55 28.84
CA ASP A 63 11.54 3.41 29.02
C ASP A 63 11.75 4.88 28.60
N SER A 64 12.68 5.13 27.67
CA SER A 64 12.89 6.44 27.05
C SER A 64 11.72 6.84 26.18
N ALA A 65 11.28 8.10 26.25
CA ALA A 65 10.24 8.62 25.37
C ALA A 65 10.68 8.72 23.91
N GLU A 66 11.98 8.65 23.63
CA GLU A 66 12.54 8.72 22.27
C GLU A 66 12.70 7.31 21.68
N TRP A 67 12.18 7.12 20.47
CA TRP A 67 12.32 5.87 19.74
C TRP A 67 13.51 5.93 18.79
N VAL A 68 14.30 4.86 18.77
CA VAL A 68 15.38 4.68 17.81
C VAL A 68 14.94 3.78 16.66
N GLN A 69 15.48 4.01 15.48
CA GLN A 69 15.16 3.20 14.29
C GLN A 69 15.89 1.86 14.30
N ASN A 70 17.17 1.86 14.67
CA ASN A 70 17.99 0.66 14.77
C ASN A 70 18.65 0.59 16.14
N PRO A 71 18.22 -0.31 17.04
CA PRO A 71 18.75 -0.45 18.39
C PRO A 71 20.02 -1.30 18.46
N ILE A 72 20.39 -2.01 17.38
CA ILE A 72 21.52 -2.96 17.37
C ILE A 72 22.82 -2.23 17.70
N ARG A 73 23.61 -2.78 18.62
CA ARG A 73 24.83 -2.22 19.19
C ARG A 73 24.65 -1.05 20.16
N MET A 74 23.41 -0.66 20.45
CA MET A 74 23.14 0.28 21.53
C MET A 74 23.12 -0.46 22.88
N SER A 75 23.45 0.23 23.96
CA SER A 75 23.36 -0.32 25.33
C SER A 75 22.05 0.04 25.97
N ALA A 76 21.37 -0.96 26.54
CA ALA A 76 20.16 -0.78 27.36
C ALA A 76 19.93 -2.01 28.26
N HIS A 77 19.20 -1.85 29.35
CA HIS A 77 18.77 -2.96 30.20
C HIS A 77 17.51 -3.64 29.68
N SER A 78 16.65 -2.88 28.99
CA SER A 78 15.41 -3.38 28.39
C SER A 78 15.14 -2.67 27.07
N MET A 79 14.40 -3.34 26.18
CA MET A 79 13.97 -2.79 24.91
C MET A 79 12.51 -3.13 24.66
N ILE A 80 11.74 -2.18 24.12
CA ILE A 80 10.40 -2.41 23.56
C ILE A 80 10.50 -2.19 22.07
N GLY A 81 10.18 -3.23 21.29
CA GLY A 81 10.00 -3.12 19.85
C GLY A 81 8.53 -2.81 19.54
N HIS A 82 8.30 -1.81 18.71
CA HIS A 82 6.99 -1.40 18.22
C HIS A 82 6.85 -1.80 16.75
N TYR A 83 5.73 -2.46 16.42
CA TYR A 83 5.52 -3.07 15.11
C TYR A 83 4.12 -2.79 14.57
N GLN A 84 4.02 -2.65 13.25
CA GLN A 84 2.77 -2.74 12.51
C GLN A 84 2.65 -4.16 11.98
N LEU A 85 1.76 -4.95 12.55
CA LEU A 85 1.47 -6.31 12.09
C LEU A 85 0.39 -6.28 11.02
N MET A 86 0.63 -6.94 9.90
CA MET A 86 -0.31 -7.04 8.78
C MET A 86 -0.71 -8.50 8.59
N MET A 87 -1.99 -8.77 8.73
CA MET A 87 -2.55 -10.12 8.72
C MET A 87 -3.62 -10.29 7.66
N LEU A 88 -3.69 -11.47 7.07
CA LEU A 88 -4.75 -11.88 6.14
C LEU A 88 -5.47 -13.12 6.66
N PRO A 89 -6.76 -13.31 6.32
CA PRO A 89 -7.43 -14.58 6.57
C PRO A 89 -6.68 -15.74 5.90
N ILE A 90 -6.59 -16.87 6.60
CA ILE A 90 -5.95 -18.09 6.06
C ILE A 90 -6.62 -18.54 4.75
N SER A 91 -7.95 -18.37 4.63
CA SER A 91 -8.70 -18.70 3.40
C SER A 91 -8.19 -17.90 2.19
N THR A 92 -7.91 -16.60 2.35
CA THR A 92 -7.39 -15.75 1.29
C THR A 92 -5.98 -16.16 0.88
N MET A 93 -5.13 -16.51 1.86
CA MET A 93 -3.79 -17.05 1.60
C MET A 93 -3.85 -18.38 0.86
N GLN A 94 -4.77 -19.27 1.25
CA GLN A 94 -4.96 -20.56 0.56
C GLN A 94 -5.47 -20.41 -0.87
N ASN A 95 -6.34 -19.43 -1.12
CA ASN A 95 -6.83 -19.14 -2.47
C ASN A 95 -5.70 -18.60 -3.36
N LEU A 96 -4.88 -17.69 -2.83
CA LEU A 96 -3.69 -17.17 -3.52
C LEU A 96 -2.70 -18.31 -3.84
N ASP A 97 -2.40 -19.17 -2.88
CA ASP A 97 -1.51 -20.34 -3.07
C ASP A 97 -2.02 -21.27 -4.18
N ARG A 98 -3.33 -21.58 -4.20
CA ARG A 98 -3.93 -22.41 -5.25
C ARG A 98 -3.82 -21.75 -6.64
N ALA A 99 -4.08 -20.44 -6.72
CA ALA A 99 -3.98 -19.71 -7.97
C ALA A 99 -2.55 -19.70 -8.53
N LEU A 100 -1.56 -19.42 -7.68
CA LEU A 100 -0.15 -19.39 -8.05
C LEU A 100 0.37 -20.77 -8.45
N LYS A 101 0.00 -21.81 -7.72
CA LYS A 101 0.31 -23.20 -8.07
C LYS A 101 -0.34 -23.62 -9.38
N GLY A 102 -1.61 -23.26 -9.60
CA GLY A 102 -2.30 -23.54 -10.85
C GLY A 102 -1.64 -22.86 -12.06
N ALA A 103 -1.02 -21.71 -11.87
CA ALA A 103 -0.24 -20.99 -12.87
C ALA A 103 1.22 -21.42 -12.96
N ASN A 104 1.67 -22.43 -12.20
CA ASN A 104 3.07 -22.86 -12.09
C ASN A 104 4.03 -21.73 -11.67
N ILE A 105 3.58 -20.76 -10.89
CA ILE A 105 4.40 -19.66 -10.39
C ILE A 105 5.01 -20.06 -9.04
N GLY A 106 6.35 -20.16 -8.99
CA GLY A 106 7.09 -20.31 -7.75
C GLY A 106 7.18 -18.96 -7.02
N VAL A 107 6.73 -18.92 -5.77
CA VAL A 107 6.79 -17.72 -4.93
C VAL A 107 8.11 -17.69 -4.18
N GLU A 108 8.82 -16.59 -4.30
CA GLU A 108 10.04 -16.29 -3.55
C GLU A 108 9.69 -15.44 -2.31
N LYS A 109 8.88 -14.39 -2.52
CA LYS A 109 8.46 -13.48 -1.46
C LYS A 109 7.06 -12.91 -1.70
N LEU A 110 6.34 -12.69 -0.60
CA LEU A 110 5.06 -12.00 -0.58
C LEU A 110 5.26 -10.59 -0.04
N VAL A 111 4.69 -9.58 -0.69
CA VAL A 111 4.77 -8.17 -0.29
C VAL A 111 3.37 -7.57 -0.28
N VAL A 112 3.03 -6.81 0.75
CA VAL A 112 1.74 -6.08 0.78
C VAL A 112 1.74 -5.00 -0.30
N SER A 113 0.69 -4.96 -1.12
CA SER A 113 0.61 -4.08 -2.30
C SER A 113 0.87 -2.61 -1.98
N CYS A 114 0.28 -2.09 -0.89
CA CYS A 114 0.47 -0.67 -0.52
C CYS A 114 1.92 -0.35 -0.15
N LEU A 115 2.68 -1.30 0.43
CA LEU A 115 4.10 -1.10 0.73
C LEU A 115 4.93 -1.07 -0.55
N ALA A 116 4.67 -2.00 -1.48
CA ALA A 116 5.32 -2.01 -2.78
C ALA A 116 5.04 -0.70 -3.54
N THR A 117 3.78 -0.27 -3.59
CA THR A 117 3.39 0.98 -4.24
C THR A 117 4.08 2.19 -3.59
N ALA A 118 4.18 2.21 -2.25
CA ALA A 118 4.85 3.29 -1.52
C ALA A 118 6.35 3.38 -1.83
N GLU A 119 7.01 2.25 -2.03
CA GLU A 119 8.43 2.23 -2.41
C GLU A 119 8.67 2.84 -3.79
N ALA A 120 7.77 2.59 -4.73
CA ALA A 120 7.87 3.14 -6.08
C ALA A 120 7.34 4.58 -6.24
N SER A 121 6.51 5.06 -5.32
CA SER A 121 5.77 6.31 -5.53
C SER A 121 6.14 7.42 -4.57
N LEU A 122 6.77 7.11 -3.43
CA LEU A 122 7.14 8.08 -2.40
C LEU A 122 8.64 8.32 -2.36
N LEU A 123 9.02 9.58 -2.21
CA LEU A 123 10.39 9.97 -1.95
C LEU A 123 10.75 9.74 -0.47
N LYS A 124 12.04 9.59 -0.18
CA LYS A 124 12.52 9.43 1.19
C LYS A 124 12.15 10.63 2.07
N ASP A 125 12.34 11.84 1.55
CA ASP A 125 12.01 13.08 2.27
C ASP A 125 10.51 13.21 2.52
N GLU A 126 9.66 12.72 1.61
CA GLU A 126 8.21 12.70 1.81
C GLU A 126 7.83 11.78 2.98
N LYS A 127 8.43 10.58 3.04
CA LYS A 127 8.23 9.65 4.15
C LYS A 127 8.71 10.26 5.48
N GLU A 128 9.84 10.96 5.46
CA GLU A 128 10.44 11.60 6.65
C GLU A 128 9.56 12.72 7.21
N TYR A 129 9.07 13.63 6.35
CA TYR A 129 8.32 14.81 6.79
C TYR A 129 6.80 14.61 6.80
N GLY A 130 6.32 13.43 6.49
CA GLY A 130 4.90 13.09 6.60
C GLY A 130 4.14 13.21 5.27
N VAL A 131 3.66 12.05 4.79
CA VAL A 131 2.95 11.91 3.52
C VAL A 131 1.89 10.82 3.60
N CYS A 132 0.82 11.00 2.86
CA CYS A 132 -0.19 9.97 2.64
C CYS A 132 -0.13 9.51 1.18
N LEU A 133 0.16 8.24 0.93
CA LEU A 133 -0.08 7.60 -0.36
C LEU A 133 -1.54 7.22 -0.47
N VAL A 134 -2.17 7.57 -1.60
CA VAL A 134 -3.52 7.14 -1.97
C VAL A 134 -3.44 6.50 -3.35
N ASP A 135 -3.48 5.17 -3.37
CA ASP A 135 -3.43 4.34 -4.58
C ASP A 135 -4.84 3.93 -4.97
N ILE A 136 -5.39 4.58 -6.01
CA ILE A 136 -6.75 4.30 -6.51
C ILE A 136 -6.64 3.35 -7.68
N GLY A 137 -6.85 2.06 -7.37
CA GLY A 137 -6.90 0.98 -8.37
C GLY A 137 -8.31 0.80 -8.98
N ALA A 138 -8.52 -0.32 -9.65
CA ALA A 138 -9.82 -0.66 -10.23
C ALA A 138 -10.88 -0.94 -9.16
N GLY A 139 -10.62 -1.88 -8.25
CA GLY A 139 -11.60 -2.31 -7.23
C GLY A 139 -11.39 -1.72 -5.85
N THR A 140 -10.20 -1.21 -5.54
CA THR A 140 -9.80 -0.76 -4.20
C THR A 140 -9.06 0.56 -4.23
N THR A 141 -9.10 1.28 -3.10
CA THR A 141 -8.23 2.42 -2.81
C THR A 141 -7.40 2.08 -1.58
N ASN A 142 -6.09 2.01 -1.75
CA ASN A 142 -5.14 1.73 -0.67
C ASN A 142 -4.58 3.03 -0.12
N ILE A 143 -4.49 3.12 1.20
CA ILE A 143 -3.96 4.25 1.94
C ILE A 143 -2.74 3.76 2.71
N ALA A 144 -1.62 4.47 2.60
CA ALA A 144 -0.46 4.28 3.45
C ALA A 144 0.06 5.64 3.92
N VAL A 145 0.17 5.84 5.22
CA VAL A 145 0.65 7.08 5.82
C VAL A 145 2.01 6.85 6.43
N TYR A 146 2.95 7.70 6.09
CA TYR A 146 4.27 7.75 6.69
C TYR A 146 4.43 9.04 7.47
N LEU A 147 4.94 8.95 8.70
CA LEU A 147 5.27 10.07 9.59
C LEU A 147 6.64 9.78 10.22
N ASP A 148 7.53 10.75 10.22
CA ASP A 148 8.90 10.62 10.76
C ASP A 148 9.65 9.40 10.17
N GLY A 149 9.51 9.16 8.87
CA GLY A 149 10.10 8.03 8.17
C GLY A 149 9.46 6.67 8.47
N ARG A 150 8.39 6.60 9.26
CA ARG A 150 7.75 5.37 9.74
C ARG A 150 6.35 5.20 9.14
N LEU A 151 5.97 3.95 8.90
CA LEU A 151 4.60 3.62 8.51
C LEU A 151 3.66 3.82 9.71
N ALA A 152 2.82 4.86 9.66
CA ALA A 152 1.90 5.20 10.74
C ALA A 152 0.52 4.56 10.57
N LEU A 153 0.05 4.39 9.32
CA LEU A 153 -1.28 3.87 9.01
C LEU A 153 -1.26 3.13 7.68
N THR A 154 -1.95 1.99 7.61
CA THR A 154 -2.40 1.38 6.37
C THR A 154 -3.88 1.08 6.43
N HIS A 155 -4.59 1.41 5.37
CA HIS A 155 -6.02 1.11 5.25
C HIS A 155 -6.39 0.83 3.79
N THR A 156 -7.41 0.02 3.56
CA THR A 156 -7.92 -0.27 2.23
C THR A 156 -9.42 -0.07 2.18
N LEU A 157 -9.86 0.78 1.28
CA LEU A 157 -11.26 0.98 0.96
C LEU A 157 -11.66 0.04 -0.19
N PRO A 158 -12.76 -0.71 -0.09
CA PRO A 158 -13.25 -1.57 -1.17
C PRO A 158 -13.99 -0.73 -2.24
N ARG A 159 -13.36 0.33 -2.71
CA ARG A 159 -13.85 1.28 -3.70
C ARG A 159 -12.71 1.67 -4.62
N GLY A 160 -12.99 1.78 -5.94
CA GLY A 160 -12.00 2.19 -6.95
C GLY A 160 -12.68 2.53 -8.27
N GLY A 161 -11.92 2.61 -9.34
CA GLY A 161 -12.35 3.06 -10.67
C GLY A 161 -13.49 2.24 -11.30
N GLU A 162 -13.62 0.95 -10.98
CA GLU A 162 -14.75 0.12 -11.44
C GLU A 162 -16.09 0.59 -10.87
N HIS A 163 -16.11 1.17 -9.69
CA HIS A 163 -17.34 1.72 -9.10
C HIS A 163 -17.79 2.95 -9.89
N VAL A 164 -16.87 3.77 -10.36
CA VAL A 164 -17.16 4.88 -11.29
C VAL A 164 -17.79 4.34 -12.58
N THR A 165 -17.18 3.30 -13.16
CA THR A 165 -17.69 2.66 -14.39
C THR A 165 -19.10 2.12 -14.21
N ARG A 166 -19.38 1.46 -13.07
CA ARG A 166 -20.72 0.94 -12.74
C ARG A 166 -21.75 2.06 -12.57
N ASP A 167 -21.38 3.18 -11.95
CA ASP A 167 -22.25 4.33 -11.80
C ASP A 167 -22.60 4.94 -13.16
N ILE A 168 -21.61 5.11 -14.04
CA ILE A 168 -21.80 5.58 -15.41
C ILE A 168 -22.76 4.64 -16.17
N ALA A 169 -22.49 3.32 -16.09
CA ALA A 169 -23.33 2.33 -16.77
C ALA A 169 -24.78 2.38 -16.28
N ALA A 170 -24.99 2.49 -14.97
CA ALA A 170 -26.32 2.52 -14.36
C ALA A 170 -27.08 3.82 -14.68
N VAL A 171 -26.44 4.98 -14.55
CA VAL A 171 -27.10 6.29 -14.76
C VAL A 171 -27.39 6.53 -16.23
N LEU A 172 -26.42 6.23 -17.11
CA LEU A 172 -26.57 6.46 -18.55
C LEU A 172 -27.21 5.27 -19.29
N GLN A 173 -27.62 4.22 -18.58
CA GLN A 173 -28.23 3.01 -19.14
C GLN A 173 -27.43 2.46 -20.34
N THR A 174 -26.13 2.23 -20.10
CA THR A 174 -25.20 1.73 -21.11
C THR A 174 -24.49 0.46 -20.63
N THR A 175 -23.72 -0.19 -21.53
CA THR A 175 -22.92 -1.36 -21.13
C THR A 175 -21.71 -0.95 -20.30
N THR A 176 -21.16 -1.89 -19.51
CA THR A 176 -19.96 -1.64 -18.73
C THR A 176 -18.76 -1.29 -19.62
N GLU A 177 -18.64 -1.92 -20.79
CA GLU A 177 -17.59 -1.65 -21.77
C GLU A 177 -17.66 -0.22 -22.30
N GLU A 178 -18.87 0.25 -22.64
CA GLU A 178 -19.09 1.61 -23.13
C GLU A 178 -18.86 2.63 -22.01
N ALA A 179 -19.35 2.33 -20.79
CA ALA A 179 -19.13 3.17 -19.62
C ALA A 179 -17.61 3.34 -19.33
N GLU A 180 -16.83 2.25 -19.41
CA GLU A 180 -15.38 2.29 -19.25
C GLU A 180 -14.73 3.12 -20.36
N ARG A 181 -15.14 2.91 -21.62
CA ARG A 181 -14.64 3.67 -22.76
C ARG A 181 -14.83 5.17 -22.58
N ILE A 182 -16.06 5.61 -22.23
CA ILE A 182 -16.34 7.05 -22.07
C ILE A 182 -15.70 7.64 -20.83
N LYS A 183 -15.55 6.87 -19.75
CA LYS A 183 -14.78 7.26 -18.56
C LYS A 183 -13.32 7.56 -18.92
N LEU A 184 -12.68 6.66 -19.67
CA LEU A 184 -11.26 6.83 -20.06
C LEU A 184 -11.05 7.99 -21.05
N LEU A 185 -12.00 8.22 -21.97
CA LEU A 185 -11.84 9.24 -23.01
C LEU A 185 -12.27 10.64 -22.55
N TYR A 186 -13.29 10.73 -21.72
CA TYR A 186 -13.97 12.00 -21.40
C TYR A 186 -14.12 12.27 -19.91
N GLY A 187 -13.74 11.31 -19.06
CA GLY A 187 -13.89 11.43 -17.61
C GLY A 187 -13.10 12.61 -17.06
N CYS A 188 -13.78 13.36 -16.19
CA CYS A 188 -13.23 14.51 -15.51
C CYS A 188 -13.88 14.65 -14.13
N VAL A 189 -13.19 15.25 -13.17
CA VAL A 189 -13.73 15.57 -11.83
C VAL A 189 -13.76 17.07 -11.56
N ASP A 190 -13.51 17.91 -12.58
CA ASP A 190 -13.60 19.36 -12.50
C ASP A 190 -14.62 19.89 -13.52
N ILE A 191 -15.85 20.12 -13.05
CA ILE A 191 -16.93 20.65 -13.89
C ILE A 191 -16.54 21.96 -14.58
N LYS A 192 -15.71 22.79 -13.91
CA LYS A 192 -15.33 24.10 -14.45
C LYS A 192 -14.37 24.00 -15.64
N SER A 193 -13.66 22.88 -15.79
CA SER A 193 -12.78 22.63 -16.93
C SER A 193 -13.53 22.15 -18.18
N VAL A 194 -14.79 21.71 -18.01
CA VAL A 194 -15.61 21.15 -19.10
C VAL A 194 -16.37 22.25 -19.81
N LYS A 195 -16.30 22.28 -21.16
CA LYS A 195 -17.07 23.20 -21.97
C LYS A 195 -18.55 22.87 -21.92
N PRO A 196 -19.46 23.84 -21.71
CA PRO A 196 -20.90 23.60 -21.57
C PRO A 196 -21.58 22.92 -22.78
N ASP A 197 -21.04 23.16 -23.96
CA ASP A 197 -21.56 22.65 -25.25
C ASP A 197 -20.89 21.34 -25.72
N HIS A 198 -20.01 20.75 -24.90
CA HIS A 198 -19.33 19.51 -25.26
C HIS A 198 -20.27 18.31 -25.11
N MET A 199 -20.73 17.81 -26.25
CA MET A 199 -21.61 16.64 -26.34
C MET A 199 -20.81 15.39 -26.69
N ILE A 200 -21.19 14.25 -26.12
CA ILE A 200 -20.55 12.94 -26.32
C ILE A 200 -21.58 11.97 -26.90
N GLN A 201 -21.18 11.28 -27.95
CA GLN A 201 -21.96 10.16 -28.52
C GLN A 201 -21.63 8.89 -27.76
N ILE A 202 -22.65 8.21 -27.25
CA ILE A 202 -22.53 6.95 -26.53
C ILE A 202 -23.49 5.90 -27.07
N GLN A 203 -23.16 4.62 -26.83
CA GLN A 203 -24.06 3.52 -27.15
C GLN A 203 -24.84 3.15 -25.89
N GLY A 204 -26.11 3.59 -25.82
CA GLY A 204 -27.03 3.16 -24.77
C GLY A 204 -27.61 1.78 -25.05
N ILE A 205 -28.31 1.20 -24.04
CA ILE A 205 -28.96 -0.11 -24.16
C ILE A 205 -30.02 -0.09 -25.26
N ASP A 206 -30.79 1.00 -25.38
CA ASP A 206 -31.85 1.17 -26.35
C ASP A 206 -31.38 1.78 -27.68
N GLY A 207 -30.11 2.00 -27.87
CA GLY A 207 -29.50 2.56 -29.09
C GLY A 207 -28.57 3.76 -28.83
N PRO A 208 -28.10 4.40 -29.92
CA PRO A 208 -27.21 5.54 -29.79
C PRO A 208 -27.89 6.73 -29.10
N GLN A 209 -27.19 7.37 -28.19
CA GLN A 209 -27.68 8.58 -27.49
C GLN A 209 -26.54 9.60 -27.38
N THR A 210 -26.93 10.86 -27.15
CA THR A 210 -26.02 11.97 -26.99
C THR A 210 -26.19 12.55 -25.60
N ILE A 211 -25.09 12.62 -24.85
CA ILE A 211 -25.07 13.15 -23.48
C ILE A 211 -24.15 14.39 -23.40
N SER A 212 -24.34 15.21 -22.40
CA SER A 212 -23.42 16.29 -22.09
C SER A 212 -22.17 15.73 -21.37
N ARG A 213 -20.96 16.22 -21.70
CA ARG A 213 -19.75 15.91 -20.91
C ARG A 213 -19.89 16.39 -19.46
N ILE A 214 -20.68 17.45 -19.20
CA ILE A 214 -20.98 17.89 -17.83
C ILE A 214 -21.71 16.81 -17.06
N GLU A 215 -22.75 16.20 -17.64
CA GLU A 215 -23.51 15.10 -17.02
C GLU A 215 -22.60 13.90 -16.67
N LEU A 216 -21.73 13.49 -17.58
CA LEU A 216 -20.72 12.47 -17.30
C LEU A 216 -19.80 12.89 -16.15
N THR A 217 -19.35 14.16 -16.15
CA THR A 217 -18.46 14.69 -15.10
C THR A 217 -19.13 14.71 -13.73
N GLU A 218 -20.43 15.01 -13.65
CA GLU A 218 -21.19 15.00 -12.39
C GLU A 218 -21.25 13.59 -11.80
N ILE A 219 -21.50 12.57 -12.63
CA ILE A 219 -21.51 11.15 -12.20
C ILE A 219 -20.14 10.74 -11.67
N VAL A 220 -19.10 11.05 -12.42
CA VAL A 220 -17.71 10.70 -12.07
C VAL A 220 -17.27 11.43 -10.79
N LEU A 221 -17.52 12.72 -10.69
CA LEU A 221 -17.19 13.55 -9.54
C LEU A 221 -17.84 13.02 -8.26
N ALA A 222 -19.11 12.69 -8.29
CA ALA A 222 -19.83 12.20 -7.12
C ALA A 222 -19.16 10.96 -6.51
N ARG A 223 -18.71 10.01 -7.34
CA ARG A 223 -18.02 8.82 -6.85
C ARG A 223 -16.64 9.13 -6.29
N TYR A 224 -15.87 10.00 -6.93
CA TYR A 224 -14.55 10.38 -6.41
C TYR A 224 -14.64 11.22 -5.14
N GLU A 225 -15.68 12.07 -4.99
CA GLU A 225 -15.94 12.76 -3.72
C GLU A 225 -16.26 11.77 -2.59
N GLU A 226 -17.02 10.70 -2.88
CA GLU A 226 -17.25 9.63 -1.90
C GLU A 226 -15.93 8.94 -1.49
N ILE A 227 -15.11 8.52 -2.47
CA ILE A 227 -13.82 7.86 -2.20
C ILE A 227 -12.92 8.76 -1.35
N LEU A 228 -12.72 10.00 -1.77
CA LEU A 228 -11.85 10.95 -1.04
C LEU A 228 -12.43 11.37 0.31
N GLY A 229 -13.77 11.40 0.44
CA GLY A 229 -14.44 11.61 1.72
C GLY A 229 -14.15 10.48 2.71
N GLN A 230 -14.14 9.23 2.26
CA GLN A 230 -13.76 8.07 3.07
C GLN A 230 -12.26 8.09 3.42
N VAL A 231 -11.38 8.47 2.48
CA VAL A 231 -9.95 8.69 2.76
C VAL A 231 -9.78 9.75 3.87
N ARG A 232 -10.45 10.89 3.74
CA ARG A 232 -10.42 11.95 4.76
C ARG A 232 -10.88 11.45 6.12
N GLN A 233 -12.00 10.75 6.18
CA GLN A 233 -12.55 10.19 7.43
C GLN A 233 -11.55 9.25 8.11
N GLU A 234 -10.84 8.43 7.33
CA GLU A 234 -9.85 7.50 7.88
C GLU A 234 -8.62 8.25 8.42
N LEU A 235 -8.14 9.27 7.71
CA LEU A 235 -7.03 10.11 8.16
C LEU A 235 -7.38 10.90 9.43
N GLU A 236 -8.59 11.45 9.52
CA GLU A 236 -9.06 12.19 10.70
C GLU A 236 -9.24 11.25 11.90
N ARG A 237 -9.83 10.06 11.71
CA ARG A 237 -10.04 9.06 12.78
C ARG A 237 -8.73 8.66 13.44
N ASN A 238 -7.66 8.56 12.67
CA ASN A 238 -6.33 8.17 13.16
C ASN A 238 -5.44 9.37 13.52
N GLY A 239 -5.96 10.61 13.47
CA GLY A 239 -5.20 11.83 13.75
C GLY A 239 -4.05 12.11 12.78
N ALA A 240 -3.98 11.38 11.67
CA ALA A 240 -2.86 11.42 10.74
C ALA A 240 -2.84 12.68 9.86
N ILE A 241 -3.99 13.32 9.62
CA ILE A 241 -4.11 14.43 8.68
C ILE A 241 -3.22 15.64 9.01
N HIS A 242 -2.99 15.90 10.31
CA HIS A 242 -2.20 17.03 10.77
C HIS A 242 -0.69 16.86 10.61
N GLY A 243 -0.21 15.62 10.42
CA GLY A 243 1.20 15.30 10.21
C GLY A 243 1.63 15.25 8.74
N LEU A 244 0.72 15.50 7.79
CA LEU A 244 0.98 15.37 6.36
C LEU A 244 1.62 16.64 5.77
N TYR A 245 2.84 16.98 6.15
CA TYR A 245 3.51 18.19 5.64
C TYR A 245 3.80 18.12 4.14
N HIS A 246 4.06 16.93 3.60
CA HIS A 246 4.17 16.70 2.14
C HIS A 246 2.82 16.36 1.49
N GLY A 247 1.74 16.30 2.28
CA GLY A 247 0.37 16.12 1.78
C GLY A 247 0.09 14.73 1.28
N VAL A 248 -0.52 14.64 0.09
CA VAL A 248 -1.00 13.39 -0.50
C VAL A 248 -0.33 13.13 -1.83
N VAL A 249 0.19 11.91 -2.00
CA VAL A 249 0.67 11.37 -3.26
C VAL A 249 -0.39 10.44 -3.84
N LEU A 250 -0.92 10.79 -5.00
CA LEU A 250 -1.91 10.00 -5.72
C LEU A 250 -1.22 9.06 -6.71
N THR A 251 -1.62 7.80 -6.72
CA THR A 251 -1.15 6.80 -7.67
C THR A 251 -2.27 5.82 -8.03
N GLY A 252 -1.97 4.83 -8.87
CA GLY A 252 -2.98 3.95 -9.44
C GLY A 252 -3.64 4.53 -10.69
N ASP A 253 -4.18 3.67 -11.53
CA ASP A 253 -4.70 4.06 -12.85
C ASP A 253 -5.92 4.98 -12.73
N ALA A 254 -6.81 4.71 -11.77
CA ALA A 254 -8.01 5.51 -11.55
C ALA A 254 -7.73 6.92 -10.97
N SER A 255 -6.51 7.19 -10.49
CA SER A 255 -6.10 8.52 -10.03
C SER A 255 -5.69 9.47 -11.16
N GLN A 256 -5.55 8.96 -12.40
CA GLN A 256 -5.09 9.74 -13.56
C GLN A 256 -6.18 10.59 -14.21
N ILE A 257 -7.40 10.54 -13.68
CA ILE A 257 -8.52 11.28 -14.25
C ILE A 257 -8.30 12.81 -14.15
N GLU A 258 -8.74 13.52 -15.17
CA GLU A 258 -8.60 14.99 -15.26
C GLU A 258 -9.21 15.69 -14.03
N GLY A 259 -8.43 16.57 -13.38
CA GLY A 259 -8.86 17.35 -12.21
C GLY A 259 -8.63 16.67 -10.85
N MET A 260 -8.14 15.42 -10.79
CA MET A 260 -8.04 14.63 -9.55
C MET A 260 -7.16 15.29 -8.48
N VAL A 261 -6.01 15.85 -8.86
CA VAL A 261 -5.11 16.54 -7.91
C VAL A 261 -5.81 17.72 -7.25
N THR A 262 -6.54 18.51 -8.06
CA THR A 262 -7.30 19.68 -7.56
C THR A 262 -8.45 19.25 -6.64
N LEU A 263 -9.18 18.20 -7.01
CA LEU A 263 -10.23 17.62 -6.19
C LEU A 263 -9.69 17.13 -4.84
N THR A 264 -8.57 16.40 -4.87
CA THR A 264 -7.92 15.89 -3.64
C THR A 264 -7.51 17.01 -2.70
N ARG A 265 -6.88 18.07 -3.22
CA ARG A 265 -6.53 19.27 -2.42
C ARG A 265 -7.76 19.92 -1.79
N ARG A 266 -8.84 20.03 -2.55
CA ARG A 266 -10.10 20.60 -2.05
C ARG A 266 -10.74 19.72 -0.95
N MET A 267 -10.76 18.40 -1.16
CA MET A 267 -11.42 17.47 -0.26
C MET A 267 -10.63 17.23 1.04
N LEU A 268 -9.31 17.15 0.96
CA LEU A 268 -8.47 16.81 2.11
C LEU A 268 -7.86 18.04 2.82
N GLY A 269 -7.82 19.19 2.16
CA GLY A 269 -7.28 20.43 2.74
C GLY A 269 -5.76 20.45 2.87
N VAL A 270 -5.06 19.52 2.20
CA VAL A 270 -3.59 19.40 2.18
C VAL A 270 -3.07 19.45 0.74
N SER A 271 -1.76 19.64 0.55
CA SER A 271 -1.14 19.55 -0.77
C SER A 271 -1.35 18.15 -1.38
N ALA A 272 -1.38 18.06 -2.72
CA ALA A 272 -1.47 16.79 -3.42
C ALA A 272 -0.74 16.86 -4.76
N HIS A 273 -0.17 15.73 -5.18
CA HIS A 273 0.43 15.54 -6.51
C HIS A 273 0.33 14.08 -6.95
N LEU A 274 0.63 13.83 -8.23
CA LEU A 274 0.70 12.46 -8.76
C LEU A 274 2.07 11.88 -8.47
N GLY A 275 2.10 10.67 -7.89
CA GLY A 275 3.30 9.87 -7.71
C GLY A 275 3.62 9.07 -8.97
N ASN A 276 4.81 9.25 -9.49
CA ASN A 276 5.31 8.47 -10.61
C ASN A 276 6.47 7.59 -10.15
N PRO A 277 6.53 6.30 -10.54
CA PRO A 277 7.66 5.46 -10.22
C PRO A 277 8.99 6.09 -10.68
N PRO A 278 10.03 6.08 -9.83
CA PRO A 278 11.31 6.67 -10.18
C PRO A 278 12.02 5.90 -11.32
N VAL A 279 12.87 6.62 -12.02
CA VAL A 279 13.58 6.16 -13.25
C VAL A 279 14.66 5.09 -13.02
N GLN A 280 14.88 4.66 -11.79
CA GLN A 280 16.02 3.80 -11.42
C GLN A 280 15.91 2.33 -11.84
N VAL A 281 14.81 1.93 -12.47
CA VAL A 281 14.67 0.58 -13.03
C VAL A 281 15.41 0.54 -14.38
N THR A 282 16.48 -0.25 -14.47
CA THR A 282 17.18 -0.51 -15.73
C THR A 282 16.35 -1.48 -16.58
N ALA A 283 15.76 -0.98 -17.64
CA ALA A 283 15.04 -1.73 -18.67
C ALA A 283 15.32 -1.10 -20.03
N ASP A 284 14.88 -1.71 -21.12
CA ASP A 284 14.88 -1.04 -22.41
C ASP A 284 13.94 0.20 -22.39
N GLU A 285 14.16 1.16 -23.32
CA GLU A 285 13.45 2.44 -23.31
C GLU A 285 11.91 2.31 -23.35
N GLN A 286 11.38 1.28 -24.02
CA GLN A 286 9.94 1.04 -24.13
C GLN A 286 9.36 0.55 -22.80
N ASN A 287 10.04 -0.37 -22.13
CA ASN A 287 9.62 -0.89 -20.82
C ASN A 287 9.80 0.14 -19.70
N ILE A 288 10.83 0.98 -19.76
CA ILE A 288 10.98 2.12 -18.83
C ILE A 288 9.79 3.08 -18.94
N ALA A 289 9.35 3.43 -20.15
CA ALA A 289 8.21 4.31 -20.35
C ALA A 289 6.90 3.72 -19.80
N ALA A 290 6.72 2.40 -19.89
CA ALA A 290 5.59 1.71 -19.31
C ALA A 290 5.65 1.72 -17.76
N LEU A 291 6.79 1.36 -17.18
CA LEU A 291 6.98 1.28 -15.72
C LEU A 291 6.85 2.64 -15.00
N ARG A 292 7.02 3.75 -15.72
CA ARG A 292 6.79 5.11 -15.19
C ARG A 292 5.33 5.47 -15.02
N ARG A 293 4.40 4.70 -15.57
CA ARG A 293 2.97 4.97 -15.40
C ARG A 293 2.51 4.50 -14.04
N SER A 294 1.67 5.29 -13.39
CA SER A 294 1.11 4.99 -12.05
C SER A 294 0.41 3.64 -11.95
N GLN A 295 -0.17 3.15 -13.04
CA GLN A 295 -0.80 1.83 -13.11
C GLN A 295 0.17 0.66 -12.82
N TYR A 296 1.47 0.86 -13.01
CA TYR A 296 2.51 -0.14 -12.73
C TYR A 296 3.28 0.14 -11.43
N ALA A 297 2.85 1.10 -10.61
CA ALA A 297 3.55 1.50 -9.40
C ALA A 297 3.82 0.30 -8.45
N THR A 298 2.83 -0.57 -8.23
CA THR A 298 3.01 -1.79 -7.42
C THR A 298 4.07 -2.73 -8.02
N ALA A 299 4.04 -2.95 -9.34
CA ALA A 299 5.01 -3.82 -10.01
C ALA A 299 6.43 -3.24 -9.96
N ALA A 300 6.56 -1.94 -10.21
CA ALA A 300 7.83 -1.22 -10.06
C ALA A 300 8.37 -1.33 -8.62
N GLY A 301 7.50 -1.15 -7.63
CA GLY A 301 7.85 -1.29 -6.23
C GLY A 301 8.31 -2.70 -5.85
N LEU A 302 7.67 -3.76 -6.37
CA LEU A 302 8.15 -5.14 -6.18
C LEU A 302 9.57 -5.35 -6.71
N LEU A 303 9.88 -4.77 -7.88
CA LEU A 303 11.24 -4.83 -8.43
C LEU A 303 12.23 -4.06 -7.56
N MET A 304 11.86 -2.88 -7.03
CA MET A 304 12.69 -2.10 -6.14
C MET A 304 12.93 -2.83 -4.81
N PHE A 305 11.91 -3.42 -4.22
CA PHE A 305 12.05 -4.28 -3.02
C PHE A 305 13.02 -5.44 -3.25
N SER A 306 13.04 -6.01 -4.45
CA SER A 306 13.96 -7.11 -4.76
C SER A 306 15.43 -6.67 -4.83
N GLN A 307 15.68 -5.37 -5.04
CA GLN A 307 17.00 -4.78 -5.22
C GLN A 307 17.50 -4.04 -3.97
N SER A 308 16.59 -3.56 -3.11
CA SER A 308 16.96 -2.79 -1.92
C SER A 308 17.48 -3.70 -0.82
N GLU A 309 18.68 -3.44 -0.34
CA GLU A 309 19.24 -4.04 0.89
C GLU A 309 18.62 -3.42 2.17
N THR A 310 17.83 -2.37 2.03
CA THR A 310 17.07 -1.72 3.10
C THR A 310 15.79 -2.50 3.36
N GLN A 311 15.92 -3.59 4.07
CA GLN A 311 14.79 -4.42 4.46
C GLN A 311 14.08 -3.80 5.66
N GLU A 312 12.90 -3.27 5.41
CA GLU A 312 11.84 -3.35 6.40
C GLU A 312 11.70 -4.85 6.69
N THR A 313 12.08 -5.28 7.88
CA THR A 313 12.21 -6.69 8.22
C THR A 313 10.86 -7.36 8.13
N ILE A 314 10.60 -8.07 7.04
CA ILE A 314 9.45 -8.96 6.91
C ILE A 314 9.85 -10.23 7.66
N VAL A 315 9.28 -10.47 8.81
CA VAL A 315 9.54 -11.65 9.61
C VAL A 315 8.46 -12.69 9.35
N GLU A 316 8.88 -13.87 8.93
CA GLU A 316 8.00 -15.01 8.75
C GLU A 316 7.73 -15.74 10.07
N PRO A 317 6.51 -16.24 10.28
CA PRO A 317 6.22 -17.11 11.41
C PRO A 317 6.78 -18.52 11.18
N GLU A 318 7.51 -19.05 12.17
CA GLU A 318 8.11 -20.40 12.14
C GLU A 318 7.12 -21.56 12.18
N ASP A 319 5.84 -21.35 12.48
CA ASP A 319 4.89 -22.42 12.73
C ASP A 319 3.70 -22.41 11.77
N THR A 320 3.84 -23.09 10.64
CA THR A 320 2.69 -23.70 9.97
C THR A 320 3.10 -24.84 9.04
N GLU A 321 3.10 -26.04 9.55
CA GLU A 321 3.27 -27.30 8.77
C GLU A 321 2.21 -27.53 7.68
N LYS A 322 1.25 -26.61 7.50
CA LYS A 322 0.05 -26.82 6.68
C LYS A 322 0.03 -26.13 5.31
N LEU A 323 0.92 -25.19 5.01
CA LEU A 323 0.94 -24.49 3.72
C LEU A 323 2.29 -24.68 3.01
N SER A 324 2.27 -25.24 1.80
CA SER A 324 3.47 -25.55 1.02
C SER A 324 4.25 -24.32 0.55
N LEU A 325 3.60 -23.16 0.45
CA LEU A 325 4.20 -21.84 0.22
C LEU A 325 5.15 -21.47 1.35
N ILE A 326 4.76 -21.72 2.60
CA ILE A 326 5.50 -21.39 3.82
C ILE A 326 6.85 -22.12 3.86
N LYS A 327 6.88 -23.39 3.46
CA LYS A 327 8.13 -24.19 3.43
C LYS A 327 9.15 -23.72 2.38
N ARG A 328 8.72 -23.00 1.34
CA ARG A 328 9.62 -22.47 0.29
C ARG A 328 10.16 -21.09 0.61
N VAL A 329 9.35 -20.25 1.24
CA VAL A 329 9.73 -18.91 1.69
C VAL A 329 10.71 -19.01 2.86
N GLY A 330 10.51 -19.93 3.81
CA GLY A 330 11.43 -20.17 4.94
C GLY A 330 12.86 -20.60 4.55
N ARG A 331 13.06 -21.18 3.35
CA ARG A 331 14.41 -21.51 2.86
C ARG A 331 15.19 -20.32 2.32
N ALA A 332 14.52 -19.27 1.83
CA ALA A 332 15.17 -18.04 1.40
C ALA A 332 15.74 -17.23 2.59
N TRP A 333 15.13 -17.40 3.76
CA TRP A 333 15.52 -16.73 5.00
C TRP A 333 16.76 -17.29 5.69
N SER A 334 17.04 -18.59 5.59
CA SER A 334 18.28 -19.16 6.13
C SER A 334 19.52 -18.56 5.46
N GLY A 335 19.44 -18.21 4.17
CA GLY A 335 20.50 -17.51 3.46
C GLY A 335 20.69 -16.04 3.88
N LEU A 336 19.66 -15.40 4.44
CA LEU A 336 19.71 -14.00 4.89
C LEU A 336 20.38 -13.88 6.26
N ASN A 337 20.10 -14.83 7.15
CA ASN A 337 20.73 -14.90 8.48
C ASN A 337 22.25 -15.16 8.37
N GLU A 338 22.69 -15.89 7.34
CA GLU A 338 24.12 -16.04 7.03
C GLU A 338 24.75 -14.77 6.43
N LYS A 339 24.01 -14.04 5.55
CA LYS A 339 24.48 -12.76 4.99
C LYS A 339 24.51 -11.63 6.03
N LEU A 340 23.56 -11.57 6.95
CA LEU A 340 23.61 -10.62 8.08
C LEU A 340 24.81 -10.87 8.99
N LYS A 341 25.23 -12.17 9.16
CA LYS A 341 26.46 -12.52 9.90
C LYS A 341 27.74 -12.16 9.13
N SER A 342 27.71 -11.96 7.82
CA SER A 342 28.88 -11.65 6.99
C SER A 342 29.07 -10.15 6.70
N VAL A 343 28.09 -9.31 7.05
CA VAL A 343 28.12 -7.84 6.85
C VAL A 343 28.41 -7.09 8.16
N PHE A 344 28.49 -7.85 9.29
CA PHE A 344 28.83 -7.27 10.60
C PHE A 344 30.07 -7.95 11.22
#